data_6b03988f9150775b408e45e11efe63ec
#
_entry.id   6b03988f9150775b408e45e11efe63ec
#
_cell.length_a   1.000
_cell.length_b   1.000
_cell.length_c   1.000
_cell.angle_alpha   90.00
_cell.angle_beta   90.00
_cell.angle_gamma   90.00
#
_symmetry.space_group_name_H-M   'P 1'
#
loop_
_entity.id
_entity.type
_entity.pdbx_description
1 polymer ?
#
loop_
_entity_poly.entity_id
_entity_poly.type
_entity_poly.pdbx_seq_one_letter_code
_entity_poly.pdbx_strand_id
1 'polypeptide(L)'
;MRKLLYIFFLLYFHSSYSQKIFSVEYKSQADVKIFVVEYKSQADLCVYKVNYKSQAKGNEGLWYFEEYKSQADKRIYFADYKSDSDLTIFFVDYKSQAGWKD
;
A
#
# COMPACT_ATOMS: atom_id res chain seq x y z
N MET A 1 22.54 2.82 -22.22
CA MET A 1 21.93 1.50 -22.25
C MET A 1 21.62 0.93 -20.89
N ARG A 2 22.56 1.02 -19.95
CA ARG A 2 22.29 0.51 -18.60
C ARG A 2 21.10 1.20 -17.93
N LYS A 3 20.94 2.50 -18.14
CA LYS A 3 19.83 3.24 -17.57
C LYS A 3 18.49 2.78 -18.12
N LEU A 4 18.46 2.46 -19.39
CA LEU A 4 17.25 1.93 -20.02
C LEU A 4 16.85 0.60 -19.42
N LEU A 5 17.82 -0.27 -19.19
CA LEU A 5 17.56 -1.56 -18.56
C LEU A 5 17.02 -1.41 -17.15
N TYR A 6 17.56 -0.47 -16.40
CA TYR A 6 17.06 -0.20 -15.05
C TYR A 6 15.63 0.29 -15.07
N ILE A 7 15.33 1.22 -15.94
CA ILE A 7 13.98 1.77 -16.05
C ILE A 7 13.00 0.68 -16.44
N PHE A 8 13.37 -0.12 -17.41
CA PHE A 8 12.56 -1.23 -17.87
C PHE A 8 12.29 -2.23 -16.74
N PHE A 9 13.30 -2.56 -15.98
CA PHE A 9 13.19 -3.49 -14.87
C PHE A 9 12.26 -2.96 -13.80
N LEU A 10 12.36 -1.68 -13.47
CA LEU A 10 11.50 -1.06 -12.49
C LEU A 10 10.05 -1.06 -12.93
N LEU A 11 9.79 -0.76 -14.20
CA LEU A 11 8.44 -0.77 -14.75
C LEU A 11 7.84 -2.16 -14.69
N TYR A 12 8.62 -3.16 -15.05
CA TYR A 12 8.17 -4.54 -15.00
C TYR A 12 7.80 -4.93 -13.58
N PHE A 13 8.65 -4.56 -12.62
CA PHE A 13 8.44 -4.86 -11.22
C PHE A 13 7.14 -4.24 -10.71
N HIS A 14 6.90 -2.98 -11.06
CA HIS A 14 5.68 -2.28 -10.67
C HIS A 14 4.44 -2.86 -11.32
N SER A 15 4.53 -3.27 -12.57
CA SER A 15 3.38 -3.74 -13.31
C SER A 15 2.84 -5.08 -12.79
N SER A 16 3.69 -5.87 -12.11
CA SER A 16 3.28 -7.15 -11.57
C SER A 16 2.69 -7.05 -10.17
N TYR A 17 2.59 -5.84 -9.65
CA TYR A 17 2.24 -5.61 -8.26
C TYR A 17 0.74 -5.69 -8.02
N SER A 18 0.33 -6.44 -7.00
CA SER A 18 -1.03 -6.42 -6.49
C SER A 18 -0.97 -6.06 -5.00
N GLN A 19 -2.09 -5.59 -4.46
CA GLN A 19 -2.11 -5.01 -3.12
C GLN A 19 -2.93 -5.86 -2.15
N LYS A 20 -2.49 -7.09 -1.95
CA LYS A 20 -3.04 -7.94 -0.90
C LYS A 20 -2.22 -7.69 0.35
N ILE A 21 -2.88 -7.19 1.38
CA ILE A 21 -2.24 -6.62 2.56
C ILE A 21 -2.56 -7.46 3.80
N PHE A 22 -1.56 -7.71 4.62
CA PHE A 22 -1.76 -8.33 5.92
C PHE A 22 -1.21 -7.42 7.00
N SER A 23 -2.01 -7.15 8.02
CA SER A 23 -1.62 -6.31 9.15
C SER A 23 -0.94 -7.16 10.21
N VAL A 24 0.30 -6.80 10.56
CA VAL A 24 1.07 -7.51 11.60
C VAL A 24 1.02 -6.74 12.91
N GLU A 25 1.25 -7.47 14.02
CA GLU A 25 1.21 -6.88 15.35
C GLU A 25 2.50 -6.16 15.74
N TYR A 26 3.62 -6.56 15.16
CA TYR A 26 4.93 -6.03 15.55
C TYR A 26 5.64 -5.39 14.37
N LYS A 27 6.29 -4.25 14.63
CA LYS A 27 7.06 -3.53 13.61
C LYS A 27 8.06 -4.40 12.88
N SER A 28 8.73 -5.28 13.64
CA SER A 28 9.80 -6.11 13.11
C SER A 28 9.32 -7.08 12.03
N GLN A 29 8.02 -7.33 11.96
CA GLN A 29 7.43 -8.25 10.99
C GLN A 29 6.94 -7.56 9.75
N ALA A 30 6.96 -6.23 9.71
CA ALA A 30 6.36 -5.46 8.64
C ALA A 30 7.32 -5.18 7.51
N ASP A 31 6.80 -5.18 6.30
CA ASP A 31 7.51 -4.67 5.13
C ASP A 31 7.41 -3.15 5.07
N VAL A 32 6.29 -2.61 5.53
CA VAL A 32 6.00 -1.18 5.49
C VAL A 32 5.29 -0.77 6.77
N LYS A 33 5.72 0.33 7.38
CA LYS A 33 5.06 0.90 8.54
C LYS A 33 4.16 2.04 8.07
N ILE A 34 2.90 1.97 8.45
CA ILE A 34 1.83 2.85 7.94
C ILE A 34 1.30 3.72 9.08
N PHE A 35 1.09 4.98 8.82
CA PHE A 35 0.38 5.85 9.74
C PHE A 35 -0.88 6.37 9.06
N VAL A 36 -2.04 6.18 9.70
CA VAL A 36 -3.33 6.65 9.17
C VAL A 36 -3.53 8.07 9.63
N VAL A 37 -3.63 9.00 8.69
CA VAL A 37 -3.82 10.42 9.00
C VAL A 37 -5.30 10.76 9.11
N GLU A 38 -5.60 11.87 9.79
CA GLU A 38 -6.98 12.32 10.02
C GLU A 38 -7.59 13.01 8.81
N TYR A 39 -6.77 13.62 7.97
CA TYR A 39 -7.25 14.40 6.84
C TYR A 39 -6.61 13.93 5.55
N LYS A 40 -7.40 13.85 4.51
CA LYS A 40 -6.98 13.40 3.19
C LYS A 40 -5.75 14.18 2.68
N SER A 41 -5.71 15.47 2.95
CA SER A 41 -4.62 16.35 2.50
C SER A 41 -3.26 15.98 3.09
N GLN A 42 -3.25 15.23 4.17
CA GLN A 42 -2.02 14.83 4.86
C GLN A 42 -1.47 13.50 4.39
N ALA A 43 -2.22 12.77 3.57
CA ALA A 43 -1.85 11.41 3.17
C ALA A 43 -0.97 11.42 1.92
N ASP A 44 -0.01 10.50 1.90
CA ASP A 44 0.76 10.22 0.70
C ASP A 44 -0.05 9.36 -0.26
N LEU A 45 -0.90 8.51 0.28
CA LEU A 45 -1.70 7.58 -0.50
C LEU A 45 -3.11 7.52 0.06
N CYS A 46 -4.09 7.67 -0.80
CA CYS A 46 -5.49 7.44 -0.44
C CYS A 46 -5.82 5.99 -0.75
N VAL A 47 -6.33 5.26 0.24
CA VAL A 47 -6.57 3.83 0.14
C VAL A 47 -8.05 3.52 0.17
N TYR A 48 -8.50 2.73 -0.78
CA TYR A 48 -9.85 2.18 -0.81
C TYR A 48 -9.75 0.68 -0.53
N LYS A 49 -10.48 0.22 0.48
CA LYS A 49 -10.52 -1.20 0.82
C LYS A 49 -11.46 -1.92 -0.12
N VAL A 50 -10.90 -2.83 -0.92
CA VAL A 50 -11.71 -3.62 -1.83
C VAL A 50 -12.21 -4.86 -1.14
N ASN A 51 -13.34 -5.40 -1.60
CA ASN A 51 -13.99 -6.55 -0.99
C ASN A 51 -13.47 -7.89 -1.52
N TYR A 52 -12.89 -7.89 -2.68
CA TYR A 52 -12.43 -9.12 -3.35
C TYR A 52 -10.99 -8.98 -3.80
N LYS A 53 -10.23 -10.08 -3.71
CA LYS A 53 -8.81 -10.12 -4.11
C LYS A 53 -8.61 -9.65 -5.54
N SER A 54 -9.51 -10.01 -6.44
CA SER A 54 -9.41 -9.66 -7.84
C SER A 54 -9.45 -8.16 -8.12
N GLN A 55 -9.94 -7.40 -7.14
CA GLN A 55 -10.02 -5.94 -7.24
C GLN A 55 -8.76 -5.22 -6.76
N ALA A 56 -7.86 -5.95 -6.09
CA ALA A 56 -6.63 -5.38 -5.54
C ALA A 56 -5.53 -5.39 -6.58
N LYS A 57 -5.68 -4.53 -7.58
CA LYS A 57 -4.75 -4.45 -8.71
C LYS A 57 -3.92 -3.19 -8.67
N GLY A 58 -2.67 -3.32 -9.14
CA GLY A 58 -1.80 -2.19 -9.29
C GLY A 58 -1.29 -1.65 -7.97
N ASN A 59 -0.82 -0.41 -8.00
CA ASN A 59 -0.17 0.23 -6.87
C ASN A 59 -0.78 1.60 -6.59
N GLU A 60 -2.10 1.70 -6.70
CA GLU A 60 -2.80 2.98 -6.58
C GLU A 60 -3.82 3.01 -5.45
N GLY A 61 -3.55 2.24 -4.40
CA GLY A 61 -4.36 2.31 -3.20
C GLY A 61 -5.57 1.40 -3.15
N LEU A 62 -5.66 0.42 -4.01
CA LEU A 62 -6.73 -0.57 -3.96
C LEU A 62 -6.23 -1.76 -3.16
N TRP A 63 -6.56 -1.79 -1.88
CA TRP A 63 -6.03 -2.77 -0.95
C TRP A 63 -7.08 -3.80 -0.56
N TYR A 64 -6.68 -5.08 -0.61
CA TYR A 64 -7.46 -6.17 -0.06
C TYR A 64 -6.74 -6.68 1.20
N PHE A 65 -7.45 -6.74 2.32
CA PHE A 65 -6.87 -7.19 3.59
C PHE A 65 -7.03 -8.70 3.70
N GLU A 66 -5.88 -9.39 3.66
CA GLU A 66 -5.82 -10.85 3.75
C GLU A 66 -6.01 -11.32 5.19
N GLU A 67 -6.63 -12.49 5.33
CA GLU A 67 -6.74 -13.15 6.62
C GLU A 67 -5.47 -13.90 6.99
N TYR A 68 -4.70 -14.30 5.99
CA TYR A 68 -3.51 -15.12 6.19
C TYR A 68 -2.28 -14.42 5.66
N LYS A 69 -1.27 -14.35 6.51
CA LYS A 69 0.01 -13.71 6.21
C LYS A 69 0.66 -14.28 4.95
N SER A 70 0.57 -15.60 4.76
CA SER A 70 1.21 -16.27 3.64
C SER A 70 0.68 -15.87 2.27
N GLN A 71 -0.51 -15.29 2.23
CA GLN A 71 -1.16 -14.90 0.97
C GLN A 71 -1.02 -13.42 0.65
N ALA A 72 -0.37 -12.66 1.53
CA ALA A 72 -0.23 -11.22 1.35
C ALA A 72 0.96 -10.87 0.48
N ASP A 73 0.80 -9.80 -0.29
CA ASP A 73 1.90 -9.21 -1.05
C ASP A 73 2.77 -8.33 -0.15
N LYS A 74 2.13 -7.68 0.82
CA LYS A 74 2.80 -6.79 1.77
C LYS A 74 2.28 -7.00 3.17
N ARG A 75 3.18 -6.98 4.12
CA ARG A 75 2.84 -6.99 5.54
C ARG A 75 3.02 -5.58 6.06
N ILE A 76 1.98 -5.03 6.66
CA ILE A 76 2.02 -3.67 7.16
C ILE A 76 1.87 -3.64 8.68
N TYR A 77 2.46 -2.61 9.27
CA TYR A 77 2.30 -2.33 10.69
C TYR A 77 1.68 -0.95 10.81
N PHE A 78 0.56 -0.84 11.54
CA PHE A 78 -0.07 0.44 11.81
C PHE A 78 0.64 1.11 12.96
N ALA A 79 1.44 2.12 12.64
CA ALA A 79 2.23 2.84 13.63
C ALA A 79 1.36 3.78 14.45
N ASP A 80 1.72 3.99 15.72
CA ASP A 80 1.01 4.91 16.59
C ASP A 80 1.39 6.36 16.33
N TYR A 81 2.56 6.57 15.74
CA TYR A 81 3.09 7.91 15.49
C TYR A 81 3.59 8.03 14.06
N LYS A 82 3.31 9.19 13.47
CA LYS A 82 3.77 9.47 12.11
C LYS A 82 5.28 9.33 11.95
N SER A 83 6.04 9.73 12.99
CA SER A 83 7.50 9.66 12.96
C SER A 83 8.05 8.24 12.83
N ASP A 84 7.24 7.24 13.17
CA ASP A 84 7.61 5.83 13.06
C ASP A 84 7.17 5.20 11.74
N SER A 85 6.56 5.96 10.86
CA SER A 85 5.99 5.39 9.65
C SER A 85 6.83 5.63 8.41
N ASP A 86 6.67 4.73 7.45
CA ASP A 86 7.28 4.86 6.13
C ASP A 86 6.31 5.53 5.16
N LEU A 87 5.02 5.42 5.43
CA LEU A 87 3.97 5.88 4.52
C LEU A 87 2.76 6.35 5.31
N THR A 88 2.21 7.49 4.93
CA THR A 88 0.95 7.98 5.49
C THR A 88 -0.17 7.70 4.53
N ILE A 89 -1.29 7.23 5.08
CA ILE A 89 -2.46 6.91 4.27
C ILE A 89 -3.72 7.52 4.84
N PHE A 90 -4.72 7.68 3.99
CA PHE A 90 -6.07 8.05 4.38
C PHE A 90 -7.04 7.10 3.69
N PHE A 91 -7.94 6.49 4.46
CA PHE A 91 -8.94 5.58 3.89
C PHE A 91 -10.08 6.39 3.29
N VAL A 92 -10.37 6.13 2.02
CA VAL A 92 -11.45 6.81 1.30
C VAL A 92 -12.66 5.88 1.15
N ASP A 93 -13.84 6.49 0.95
CA ASP A 93 -15.09 5.75 0.86
C ASP A 93 -15.42 5.28 -0.55
N TYR A 94 -14.77 5.87 -1.54
CA TYR A 94 -15.06 5.58 -2.95
C TYR A 94 -13.79 5.22 -3.70
N LYS A 95 -13.89 4.19 -4.53
CA LYS A 95 -12.79 3.70 -5.33
C LYS A 95 -12.13 4.80 -6.18
N SER A 96 -12.94 5.69 -6.72
CA SER A 96 -12.45 6.78 -7.57
C SER A 96 -11.53 7.75 -6.83
N GLN A 97 -11.56 7.73 -5.51
CA GLN A 97 -10.74 8.64 -4.69
C GLN A 97 -9.42 8.03 -4.30
N ALA A 98 -9.19 6.75 -4.59
CA ALA A 98 -7.93 6.07 -4.27
C ALA A 98 -6.81 6.57 -5.17
N GLY A 99 -5.61 6.58 -4.63
CA GLY A 99 -4.42 6.92 -5.41
C GLY A 99 -3.41 7.73 -4.65
N TRP A 100 -2.25 7.87 -5.26
CA TRP A 100 -1.15 8.64 -4.71
C TRP A 100 -1.43 10.12 -4.79
N LYS A 101 -0.96 10.81 -3.79
CA LYS A 101 -0.92 12.27 -3.84
C LYS A 101 0.27 12.64 -4.72
N ASP A 102 0.08 13.53 -5.61
CA ASP A 102 1.10 13.90 -6.62
C ASP A 102 2.49 14.14 -6.09
#